data_c702325cc65aeb44d93bb4f77fc89611
#
_entry.id   c702325cc65aeb44d93bb4f77fc89611
#
_cell.length_a   1.000
_cell.length_b   1.000
_cell.length_c   1.000
_cell.angle_alpha   90.00
_cell.angle_beta   90.00
_cell.angle_gamma   90.00
#
_symmetry.space_group_name_H-M   'P 1'
#
loop_
_entity.id
_entity.type
_entity.pdbx_description
1 polymer ?
#
loop_
_entity_poly.entity_id
_entity_poly.type
_entity_poly.pdbx_seq_one_letter_code
_entity_poly.pdbx_strand_id
1 'polypeptide(L)'
;FDEPGYKATDKKGNDITKDVKVSYDDLNKAGNRKLAYTVEDSKGNKTRVFRNVTVEPNTSYQTPGLPICMYHYVYDENDPPEDLNKRFGNYISAQALEAELNWLNSEDYYYPTWNEVREYIDGKLKLPDKSIVLCFDDGAKSFLDHGIPVLEKCKVPATCFMITSSNGEEKIAQYQSDYVYYETHSHNMHRPGGNIGHGGIFPAISHEEGMADLKKSIEICGSGDAFAYPYGDYNDSSVAMVKEAGFLCAVTTQPGKARPGDNPLLLPRVRMSLGQSLEAFQKKVQP
;
A
#
# COMPACT_ATOMS: atom_id res chain seq x y z
N PHE A 1 -9.57 22.96 7.63
CA PHE A 1 -10.22 23.44 8.88
C PHE A 1 -10.00 24.92 9.01
N ASP A 2 -11.08 25.68 9.05
CA ASP A 2 -11.06 27.12 9.29
C ASP A 2 -11.20 27.37 10.78
N GLU A 3 -10.20 28.04 11.38
CA GLU A 3 -10.19 28.36 12.81
C GLU A 3 -11.28 29.41 13.10
N PRO A 4 -12.33 29.09 13.89
CA PRO A 4 -13.43 30.01 14.16
C PRO A 4 -13.05 31.15 15.11
N GLY A 5 -11.80 31.22 15.53
CA GLY A 5 -11.27 32.27 16.40
C GLY A 5 -11.20 31.87 17.87
N TYR A 6 -10.39 32.60 18.59
CA TYR A 6 -10.21 32.51 20.05
C TYR A 6 -9.81 33.87 20.61
N LYS A 7 -9.94 34.05 21.92
CA LYS A 7 -9.51 35.23 22.64
C LYS A 7 -8.88 34.86 23.97
N ALA A 8 -7.79 35.52 24.32
CA ALA A 8 -7.13 35.34 25.60
C ALA A 8 -6.92 36.70 26.30
N THR A 9 -7.20 36.75 27.61
CA THR A 9 -6.94 37.91 28.45
C THR A 9 -6.18 37.50 29.70
N ASP A 10 -5.29 38.35 30.18
CA ASP A 10 -4.62 38.14 31.45
C ASP A 10 -5.58 38.47 32.64
N LYS A 11 -5.12 38.22 33.88
CA LYS A 11 -5.91 38.53 35.12
C LYS A 11 -6.24 40.00 35.31
N LYS A 12 -5.59 40.91 34.59
CA LYS A 12 -5.84 42.34 34.61
C LYS A 12 -6.78 42.81 33.51
N GLY A 13 -7.21 41.88 32.63
CA GLY A 13 -8.08 42.18 31.50
C GLY A 13 -7.34 42.59 30.22
N ASN A 14 -6.00 42.60 30.19
CA ASN A 14 -5.25 42.92 29.00
C ASN A 14 -5.40 41.79 27.96
N ASP A 15 -5.53 42.18 26.69
CA ASP A 15 -5.61 41.24 25.59
C ASP A 15 -4.22 40.63 25.28
N ILE A 16 -4.08 39.32 25.41
CA ILE A 16 -2.89 38.52 25.13
C ILE A 16 -3.15 37.49 24.06
N THR A 17 -4.18 37.68 23.23
CA THR A 17 -4.59 36.72 22.16
C THR A 17 -3.46 36.42 21.19
N LYS A 18 -2.61 37.42 20.86
CA LYS A 18 -1.46 37.26 19.95
C LYS A 18 -0.38 36.31 20.49
N ASP A 19 -0.36 36.05 21.79
CA ASP A 19 0.64 35.21 22.46
C ASP A 19 0.16 33.75 22.57
N VAL A 20 -1.05 33.45 22.10
CA VAL A 20 -1.61 32.07 22.07
C VAL A 20 -0.88 31.25 21.02
N LYS A 21 -0.37 30.07 21.45
CA LYS A 21 0.19 29.05 20.59
C LYS A 21 -0.86 27.97 20.37
N VAL A 22 -1.16 27.68 19.11
CA VAL A 22 -2.08 26.60 18.73
C VAL A 22 -1.26 25.39 18.29
N SER A 23 -1.58 24.22 18.83
CA SER A 23 -1.09 22.92 18.36
C SER A 23 -2.27 21.99 18.16
N TYR A 24 -2.16 21.07 17.21
CA TYR A 24 -3.27 20.18 16.85
C TYR A 24 -2.79 18.81 16.41
N ASP A 25 -3.67 17.84 16.55
CA ASP A 25 -3.52 16.50 15.97
C ASP A 25 -3.54 16.59 14.43
N ASP A 26 -3.14 15.50 13.75
CA ASP A 26 -3.22 15.42 12.29
C ASP A 26 -4.69 15.50 11.81
N LEU A 27 -5.05 16.63 11.21
CA LEU A 27 -6.40 16.89 10.70
C LEU A 27 -6.63 16.27 9.30
N ASN A 28 -5.64 15.60 8.71
CA ASN A 28 -5.82 14.82 7.47
C ASN A 28 -6.42 13.44 7.74
N LYS A 29 -6.52 13.03 9.01
CA LYS A 29 -7.10 11.74 9.42
C LYS A 29 -8.47 11.94 10.04
N ALA A 30 -9.45 11.17 9.63
CA ALA A 30 -10.79 11.15 10.20
C ALA A 30 -10.80 10.73 11.68
N GLY A 31 -11.86 11.07 12.37
CA GLY A 31 -12.08 10.78 13.80
C GLY A 31 -11.99 12.01 14.68
N ASN A 32 -12.04 11.80 16.02
CA ASN A 32 -11.96 12.88 16.98
C ASN A 32 -10.52 13.38 17.12
N ARG A 33 -10.34 14.67 16.91
CA ARG A 33 -9.06 15.37 16.98
C ARG A 33 -9.12 16.47 18.01
N LYS A 34 -7.96 16.88 18.55
CA LYS A 34 -7.86 17.94 19.55
C LYS A 34 -6.96 19.05 19.06
N LEU A 35 -7.45 20.29 19.18
CA LEU A 35 -6.64 21.49 19.10
C LEU A 35 -6.35 21.95 20.51
N ALA A 36 -5.10 22.29 20.80
CA ALA A 36 -4.70 22.83 22.09
C ALA A 36 -4.26 24.29 21.93
N TYR A 37 -4.87 25.17 22.68
CA TYR A 37 -4.55 26.60 22.77
C TYR A 37 -3.80 26.83 24.07
N THR A 38 -2.57 27.27 23.98
CA THR A 38 -1.69 27.49 25.13
C THR A 38 -1.24 28.95 25.15
N VAL A 39 -1.39 29.63 26.27
CA VAL A 39 -0.89 30.96 26.47
C VAL A 39 -0.16 31.05 27.80
N GLU A 40 0.87 31.91 27.86
CA GLU A 40 1.64 32.24 29.06
C GLU A 40 1.57 33.72 29.31
N ASP A 41 1.24 34.11 30.54
CA ASP A 41 1.23 35.55 30.93
C ASP A 41 2.65 36.04 31.25
N SER A 42 2.80 37.34 31.45
CA SER A 42 4.07 38.00 31.77
C SER A 42 4.74 37.54 33.08
N LYS A 43 4.04 36.72 33.88
CA LYS A 43 4.53 36.16 35.14
C LYS A 43 4.85 34.68 35.05
N GLY A 44 4.76 34.08 33.83
CA GLY A 44 5.01 32.66 33.58
C GLY A 44 3.83 31.73 33.91
N ASN A 45 2.63 32.24 34.21
CA ASN A 45 1.46 31.41 34.39
C ASN A 45 0.96 30.93 33.05
N LYS A 46 0.79 29.57 32.92
CA LYS A 46 0.32 28.92 31.70
C LYS A 46 -1.13 28.47 31.82
N THR A 47 -1.90 28.75 30.78
CA THR A 47 -3.25 28.21 30.61
C THR A 47 -3.30 27.44 29.32
N ARG A 48 -3.91 26.24 29.35
CA ARG A 48 -4.12 25.40 28.19
C ARG A 48 -5.59 24.97 28.13
N VAL A 49 -6.23 25.23 27.00
CA VAL A 49 -7.60 24.79 26.73
C VAL A 49 -7.63 23.96 25.44
N PHE A 50 -8.65 23.13 25.29
CA PHE A 50 -8.79 22.25 24.16
C PHE A 50 -10.11 22.52 23.43
N ARG A 51 -10.05 22.40 22.09
CA ARG A 51 -11.21 22.30 21.23
C ARG A 51 -11.22 20.90 20.60
N ASN A 52 -12.34 20.20 20.73
CA ASN A 52 -12.55 18.95 20.03
C ASN A 52 -13.09 19.23 18.62
N VAL A 53 -12.54 18.56 17.64
CA VAL A 53 -12.97 18.63 16.24
C VAL A 53 -13.19 17.20 15.76
N THR A 54 -14.34 16.94 15.16
CA THR A 54 -14.61 15.67 14.48
C THR A 54 -14.31 15.87 13.00
N VAL A 55 -13.39 15.07 12.47
CA VAL A 55 -13.07 15.01 11.04
C VAL A 55 -13.84 13.81 10.46
N GLU A 56 -14.81 14.10 9.60
CA GLU A 56 -15.60 13.05 8.95
C GLU A 56 -14.81 12.41 7.80
N PRO A 57 -14.96 11.10 7.55
CA PRO A 57 -14.42 10.45 6.38
C PRO A 57 -14.92 11.10 5.09
N ASN A 58 -14.03 11.32 4.13
CA ASN A 58 -14.39 11.87 2.82
C ASN A 58 -14.00 10.93 1.69
N THR A 59 -14.97 10.20 1.14
CA THR A 59 -14.81 9.28 0.01
C THR A 59 -15.10 9.91 -1.34
N SER A 60 -15.45 11.20 -1.37
CA SER A 60 -15.87 11.91 -2.59
C SER A 60 -14.90 13.00 -3.05
N TYR A 61 -13.76 13.20 -2.36
CA TYR A 61 -12.78 14.21 -2.81
C TYR A 61 -12.12 13.82 -4.13
N GLN A 62 -11.79 14.83 -4.93
CA GLN A 62 -11.08 14.62 -6.19
C GLN A 62 -9.64 14.18 -5.90
N THR A 63 -9.21 13.11 -6.56
CA THR A 63 -7.86 12.56 -6.43
C THR A 63 -7.44 11.91 -7.76
N PRO A 64 -6.15 11.96 -8.12
CA PRO A 64 -5.64 11.23 -9.29
C PRO A 64 -5.80 9.71 -9.15
N GLY A 65 -6.00 9.22 -7.92
CA GLY A 65 -5.99 7.82 -7.56
C GLY A 65 -4.60 7.30 -7.27
N LEU A 66 -4.52 6.28 -6.39
CA LEU A 66 -3.28 5.63 -5.99
C LEU A 66 -2.93 4.52 -6.98
N PRO A 67 -1.84 4.63 -7.77
CA PRO A 67 -1.35 3.52 -8.56
C PRO A 67 -0.75 2.44 -7.64
N ILE A 68 -1.29 1.23 -7.71
CA ILE A 68 -0.74 0.02 -7.08
C ILE A 68 -0.13 -0.79 -8.22
N CYS A 69 1.18 -0.75 -8.37
CA CYS A 69 1.89 -1.33 -9.50
C CYS A 69 2.07 -2.84 -9.31
N MET A 70 1.80 -3.62 -10.37
CA MET A 70 1.91 -5.07 -10.35
C MET A 70 3.07 -5.52 -11.24
N TYR A 71 4.17 -5.93 -10.62
CA TYR A 71 5.32 -6.61 -11.22
C TYR A 71 5.32 -8.09 -10.83
N HIS A 72 6.23 -8.88 -11.43
CA HIS A 72 6.44 -10.28 -11.06
C HIS A 72 7.92 -10.63 -11.04
N TYR A 73 8.54 -10.78 -12.21
CA TYR A 73 9.90 -11.28 -12.37
C TYR A 73 10.88 -10.15 -12.72
N VAL A 74 12.05 -10.17 -12.11
CA VAL A 74 13.15 -9.23 -12.42
C VAL A 74 14.33 -10.03 -12.95
N TYR A 75 14.99 -9.56 -14.02
CA TYR A 75 16.12 -10.25 -14.62
C TYR A 75 17.28 -9.28 -14.91
N ASP A 76 18.51 -9.81 -14.99
CA ASP A 76 19.68 -9.06 -15.46
C ASP A 76 19.72 -9.07 -17.00
N GLU A 77 19.83 -7.91 -17.63
CA GLU A 77 19.93 -7.78 -19.10
C GLU A 77 21.14 -8.51 -19.68
N ASN A 78 22.22 -8.67 -18.88
CA ASN A 78 23.42 -9.39 -19.29
C ASN A 78 23.28 -10.91 -19.22
N ASP A 79 22.26 -11.42 -18.50
CA ASP A 79 21.98 -12.86 -18.37
C ASP A 79 20.44 -13.09 -18.44
N PRO A 80 19.82 -12.88 -19.61
CA PRO A 80 18.39 -12.99 -19.76
C PRO A 80 17.92 -14.45 -19.62
N PRO A 81 16.80 -14.71 -18.91
CA PRO A 81 16.30 -16.05 -18.71
C PRO A 81 15.81 -16.69 -20.03
N GLU A 82 15.98 -18.02 -20.18
CA GLU A 82 15.58 -18.75 -21.38
C GLU A 82 14.06 -18.66 -21.68
N ASP A 83 13.23 -18.42 -20.65
CA ASP A 83 11.79 -18.31 -20.77
C ASP A 83 11.28 -16.87 -20.90
N LEU A 84 12.18 -15.89 -21.10
CA LEU A 84 11.85 -14.47 -21.22
C LEU A 84 10.70 -14.21 -22.19
N ASN A 85 10.76 -14.82 -23.38
CA ASN A 85 9.73 -14.65 -24.39
C ASN A 85 8.42 -15.39 -24.07
N LYS A 86 8.47 -16.46 -23.25
CA LYS A 86 7.29 -17.21 -22.83
C LYS A 86 6.49 -16.49 -21.76
N ARG A 87 7.18 -15.63 -20.95
CA ARG A 87 6.60 -14.83 -19.87
C ARG A 87 6.63 -13.35 -20.18
N PHE A 88 6.54 -12.98 -21.42
CA PHE A 88 6.75 -11.63 -21.95
C PHE A 88 6.03 -10.53 -21.15
N GLY A 89 4.83 -10.76 -20.68
CA GLY A 89 4.08 -9.76 -19.92
C GLY A 89 4.50 -9.60 -18.44
N ASN A 90 5.37 -10.44 -17.90
CA ASN A 90 5.65 -10.54 -16.47
C ASN A 90 7.09 -10.18 -16.07
N TYR A 91 7.99 -9.99 -17.02
CA TYR A 91 9.38 -9.63 -16.74
C TYR A 91 9.62 -8.12 -16.84
N ILE A 92 10.52 -7.62 -15.98
CA ILE A 92 11.21 -6.33 -16.12
C ILE A 92 12.70 -6.56 -15.91
N SER A 93 13.57 -5.84 -16.64
CA SER A 93 15.00 -5.90 -16.34
C SER A 93 15.34 -5.11 -15.07
N ALA A 94 16.39 -5.51 -14.36
CA ALA A 94 16.89 -4.80 -13.19
C ALA A 94 17.27 -3.35 -13.55
N GLN A 95 17.81 -3.15 -14.75
CA GLN A 95 18.20 -1.84 -15.28
C GLN A 95 16.98 -0.95 -15.54
N ALA A 96 15.92 -1.50 -16.13
CA ALA A 96 14.69 -0.75 -16.34
C ALA A 96 13.98 -0.42 -15.01
N LEU A 97 13.94 -1.38 -14.07
CA LEU A 97 13.42 -1.16 -12.73
C LEU A 97 14.20 -0.05 -12.03
N GLU A 98 15.53 -0.09 -12.07
CA GLU A 98 16.36 0.97 -11.47
C GLU A 98 16.07 2.36 -12.06
N ALA A 99 15.86 2.45 -13.38
CA ALA A 99 15.49 3.70 -14.02
C ALA A 99 14.13 4.24 -13.55
N GLU A 100 13.12 3.34 -13.39
CA GLU A 100 11.81 3.71 -12.86
C GLU A 100 11.93 4.20 -11.40
N LEU A 101 12.67 3.49 -10.53
CA LEU A 101 12.83 3.87 -9.12
C LEU A 101 13.63 5.18 -8.94
N ASN A 102 14.68 5.40 -9.73
CA ASN A 102 15.41 6.65 -9.70
C ASN A 102 14.55 7.84 -10.13
N TRP A 103 13.67 7.64 -11.12
CA TRP A 103 12.73 8.68 -11.50
C TRP A 103 11.70 8.95 -10.38
N LEU A 104 11.12 7.92 -9.76
CA LEU A 104 10.21 8.11 -8.62
C LEU A 104 10.87 8.92 -7.49
N ASN A 105 12.13 8.62 -7.18
CA ASN A 105 12.89 9.37 -6.18
C ASN A 105 13.14 10.83 -6.59
N SER A 106 13.44 11.07 -7.89
CA SER A 106 13.67 12.45 -8.39
C SER A 106 12.40 13.30 -8.38
N GLU A 107 11.23 12.66 -8.35
CA GLU A 107 9.91 13.29 -8.33
C GLU A 107 9.28 13.34 -6.92
N ASP A 108 10.01 12.89 -5.88
CA ASP A 108 9.58 12.86 -4.48
C ASP A 108 8.28 12.09 -4.25
N TYR A 109 8.18 10.88 -4.85
CA TYR A 109 7.01 10.01 -4.62
C TYR A 109 6.95 9.51 -3.18
N TYR A 110 5.74 9.47 -2.63
CA TYR A 110 5.41 8.90 -1.32
C TYR A 110 5.01 7.43 -1.45
N TYR A 111 5.48 6.60 -0.52
CA TYR A 111 5.22 5.16 -0.49
C TYR A 111 4.36 4.81 0.74
N PRO A 112 3.02 4.77 0.61
CA PRO A 112 2.14 4.49 1.75
C PRO A 112 2.25 3.04 2.21
N THR A 113 2.12 2.82 3.50
CA THR A 113 1.90 1.50 4.10
C THR A 113 0.50 0.99 3.79
N TRP A 114 0.24 -0.32 3.94
CA TRP A 114 -1.10 -0.88 3.72
C TRP A 114 -2.15 -0.35 4.70
N ASN A 115 -1.75 0.03 5.90
CA ASN A 115 -2.63 0.75 6.84
C ASN A 115 -3.04 2.12 6.29
N GLU A 116 -2.12 2.89 5.74
CA GLU A 116 -2.40 4.18 5.11
C GLU A 116 -3.23 4.03 3.82
N VAL A 117 -2.95 3.00 3.02
CA VAL A 117 -3.81 2.64 1.87
C VAL A 117 -5.23 2.36 2.35
N ARG A 118 -5.43 1.58 3.41
CA ARG A 118 -6.74 1.30 3.97
C ARG A 118 -7.44 2.56 4.46
N GLU A 119 -6.75 3.42 5.21
CA GLU A 119 -7.32 4.69 5.68
C GLU A 119 -7.67 5.62 4.50
N TYR A 120 -6.86 5.63 3.43
CA TYR A 120 -7.14 6.39 2.22
C TYR A 120 -8.39 5.89 1.50
N ILE A 121 -8.54 4.58 1.31
CA ILE A 121 -9.72 3.96 0.69
C ILE A 121 -10.99 4.24 1.52
N ASP A 122 -10.89 4.17 2.84
CA ASP A 122 -11.99 4.48 3.76
C ASP A 122 -12.31 6.00 3.79
N GLY A 123 -11.54 6.86 3.11
CA GLY A 123 -11.72 8.33 3.14
C GLY A 123 -11.26 8.99 4.44
N LYS A 124 -10.50 8.28 5.29
CA LYS A 124 -10.01 8.74 6.60
C LYS A 124 -8.67 9.45 6.53
N LEU A 125 -7.91 9.24 5.44
CA LEU A 125 -6.60 9.83 5.18
C LEU A 125 -6.56 10.35 3.75
N LYS A 126 -6.03 11.56 3.55
CA LYS A 126 -5.65 12.07 2.23
C LYS A 126 -4.16 11.78 2.00
N LEU A 127 -3.84 11.02 0.97
CA LEU A 127 -2.46 10.80 0.52
C LEU A 127 -1.96 11.96 -0.36
N PRO A 128 -0.64 12.21 -0.41
CA PRO A 128 -0.04 13.07 -1.42
C PRO A 128 -0.41 12.61 -2.84
N ASP A 129 -0.56 13.54 -3.79
CA ASP A 129 -0.95 13.22 -5.17
C ASP A 129 0.09 12.32 -5.87
N LYS A 130 1.39 12.52 -5.57
CA LYS A 130 2.49 11.65 -5.99
C LYS A 130 2.70 10.52 -4.97
N SER A 131 1.75 9.61 -4.86
CA SER A 131 1.85 8.39 -4.03
C SER A 131 1.78 7.16 -4.92
N ILE A 132 2.51 6.10 -4.54
CA ILE A 132 2.60 4.85 -5.31
C ILE A 132 2.86 3.65 -4.39
N VAL A 133 2.27 2.51 -4.72
CA VAL A 133 2.61 1.21 -4.11
C VAL A 133 3.24 0.33 -5.17
N LEU A 134 4.40 -0.27 -4.87
CA LEU A 134 5.06 -1.23 -5.75
C LEU A 134 4.84 -2.64 -5.20
N CYS A 135 4.33 -3.54 -6.04
CA CYS A 135 4.06 -4.93 -5.66
C CYS A 135 4.76 -5.88 -6.64
N PHE A 136 5.40 -6.92 -6.09
CA PHE A 136 5.99 -8.02 -6.84
C PHE A 136 5.29 -9.30 -6.42
N ASP A 137 4.57 -9.93 -7.36
CA ASP A 137 3.80 -11.13 -7.10
C ASP A 137 4.67 -12.40 -7.20
N ASP A 138 4.17 -13.52 -6.69
CA ASP A 138 4.73 -14.88 -6.69
C ASP A 138 5.88 -15.13 -5.70
N GLY A 139 6.63 -14.13 -5.26
CA GLY A 139 7.87 -14.34 -4.51
C GLY A 139 8.90 -15.13 -5.32
N ALA A 140 8.98 -14.82 -6.63
CA ALA A 140 9.86 -15.52 -7.56
C ALA A 140 11.33 -15.30 -7.23
N LYS A 141 12.16 -16.36 -7.36
CA LYS A 141 13.60 -16.26 -7.07
C LYS A 141 14.28 -15.15 -7.89
N SER A 142 13.87 -14.94 -9.14
CA SER A 142 14.40 -13.87 -9.98
C SER A 142 14.15 -12.46 -9.42
N PHE A 143 12.99 -12.22 -8.83
CA PHE A 143 12.74 -10.96 -8.09
C PHE A 143 13.63 -10.87 -6.83
N LEU A 144 13.72 -11.95 -6.07
CA LEU A 144 14.52 -11.97 -4.84
C LEU A 144 16.01 -11.70 -5.13
N ASP A 145 16.57 -12.33 -6.18
CA ASP A 145 17.98 -12.19 -6.55
C ASP A 145 18.31 -10.85 -7.22
N HIS A 146 17.43 -10.32 -8.07
CA HIS A 146 17.73 -9.17 -8.92
C HIS A 146 16.92 -7.92 -8.56
N GLY A 147 15.70 -8.06 -8.06
CA GLY A 147 14.82 -6.93 -7.70
C GLY A 147 15.16 -6.34 -6.33
N ILE A 148 15.35 -7.18 -5.31
CA ILE A 148 15.68 -6.71 -3.95
C ILE A 148 16.93 -5.83 -3.94
N PRO A 149 18.06 -6.22 -4.56
CA PRO A 149 19.24 -5.35 -4.60
C PRO A 149 19.01 -3.98 -5.25
N VAL A 150 18.10 -3.90 -6.24
CA VAL A 150 17.72 -2.62 -6.87
C VAL A 150 16.88 -1.76 -5.91
N LEU A 151 15.92 -2.36 -5.21
CA LEU A 151 15.12 -1.66 -4.19
C LEU A 151 16.01 -1.08 -3.08
N GLU A 152 16.96 -1.86 -2.57
CA GLU A 152 17.93 -1.44 -1.55
C GLU A 152 18.81 -0.30 -2.03
N LYS A 153 19.37 -0.44 -3.24
CA LYS A 153 20.21 0.59 -3.88
C LYS A 153 19.46 1.92 -4.02
N CYS A 154 18.21 1.87 -4.47
CA CYS A 154 17.38 3.05 -4.66
C CYS A 154 16.68 3.51 -3.38
N LYS A 155 16.69 2.71 -2.30
CA LYS A 155 16.00 2.97 -1.03
C LYS A 155 14.48 3.14 -1.23
N VAL A 156 13.88 2.30 -2.05
CA VAL A 156 12.46 2.34 -2.38
C VAL A 156 11.77 1.11 -1.81
N PRO A 157 10.74 1.27 -0.96
CA PRO A 157 10.02 0.15 -0.39
C PRO A 157 9.07 -0.50 -1.41
N ALA A 158 8.91 -1.82 -1.30
CA ALA A 158 7.98 -2.60 -2.10
C ALA A 158 7.34 -3.73 -1.29
N THR A 159 6.18 -4.21 -1.74
CA THR A 159 5.51 -5.40 -1.22
C THR A 159 5.85 -6.61 -2.10
N CYS A 160 6.30 -7.69 -1.48
CA CYS A 160 6.41 -9.00 -2.14
C CYS A 160 5.23 -9.87 -1.72
N PHE A 161 4.30 -10.13 -2.63
CA PHE A 161 3.22 -11.09 -2.43
C PHE A 161 3.73 -12.51 -2.63
N MET A 162 3.95 -13.23 -1.53
CA MET A 162 4.61 -14.52 -1.49
C MET A 162 3.64 -15.69 -1.64
N ILE A 163 3.90 -16.59 -2.59
CA ILE A 163 3.31 -17.94 -2.61
C ILE A 163 4.09 -18.77 -1.59
N THR A 164 3.54 -18.96 -0.40
CA THR A 164 4.32 -19.50 0.73
C THR A 164 4.58 -21.00 0.66
N SER A 165 3.82 -21.78 -0.13
CA SER A 165 4.11 -23.20 -0.39
C SER A 165 5.36 -23.43 -1.27
N SER A 166 5.87 -22.38 -1.91
CA SER A 166 7.07 -22.44 -2.76
C SER A 166 8.32 -22.06 -1.96
N ASN A 167 8.58 -22.74 -0.85
CA ASN A 167 9.68 -22.47 0.09
C ASN A 167 9.63 -21.04 0.68
N GLY A 168 8.42 -20.53 0.96
CA GLY A 168 8.21 -19.15 1.38
C GLY A 168 8.95 -18.81 2.67
N GLU A 169 8.91 -19.68 3.67
CA GLU A 169 9.59 -19.48 4.95
C GLU A 169 11.11 -19.34 4.80
N GLU A 170 11.73 -20.24 4.01
CA GLU A 170 13.17 -20.21 3.74
C GLU A 170 13.55 -18.96 2.92
N LYS A 171 12.75 -18.62 1.89
CA LYS A 171 12.96 -17.42 1.08
C LYS A 171 12.88 -16.15 1.91
N ILE A 172 11.86 -16.00 2.74
CA ILE A 172 11.70 -14.84 3.61
C ILE A 172 12.88 -14.74 4.58
N ALA A 173 13.32 -15.86 5.17
CA ALA A 173 14.46 -15.87 6.08
C ALA A 173 15.78 -15.50 5.36
N GLN A 174 15.97 -15.93 4.11
CA GLN A 174 17.19 -15.69 3.34
C GLN A 174 17.27 -14.27 2.76
N TYR A 175 16.13 -13.68 2.35
CA TYR A 175 16.06 -12.41 1.63
C TYR A 175 15.43 -11.30 2.49
N GLN A 176 15.92 -11.14 3.72
CA GLN A 176 15.50 -10.04 4.60
C GLN A 176 16.02 -8.70 4.07
N SER A 177 15.15 -7.69 4.01
CA SER A 177 15.48 -6.35 3.57
C SER A 177 14.58 -5.32 4.25
N ASP A 178 15.14 -4.16 4.62
CA ASP A 178 14.35 -3.03 5.16
C ASP A 178 13.42 -2.39 4.09
N TYR A 179 13.59 -2.78 2.83
CA TYR A 179 12.82 -2.26 1.69
C TYR A 179 11.83 -3.26 1.11
N VAL A 180 11.65 -4.44 1.71
CA VAL A 180 10.69 -5.44 1.23
C VAL A 180 9.79 -5.90 2.35
N TYR A 181 8.49 -5.69 2.17
CA TYR A 181 7.43 -6.19 3.05
C TYR A 181 6.82 -7.44 2.44
N TYR A 182 6.90 -8.56 3.16
CA TYR A 182 6.32 -9.81 2.71
C TYR A 182 4.85 -9.89 3.10
N GLU A 183 4.00 -9.98 2.09
CA GLU A 183 2.55 -10.15 2.21
C GLU A 183 2.09 -11.40 1.48
N THR A 184 0.84 -11.80 1.63
CA THR A 184 0.40 -13.11 1.18
C THR A 184 -0.17 -13.14 -0.25
N HIS A 185 0.33 -14.11 -1.06
CA HIS A 185 -0.27 -14.56 -2.32
C HIS A 185 -0.84 -15.98 -2.17
N SER A 186 -1.41 -16.28 -1.00
CA SER A 186 -1.84 -17.59 -0.49
C SER A 186 -0.69 -18.53 -0.11
N HIS A 187 -1.04 -19.62 0.60
CA HIS A 187 -0.10 -20.71 0.81
C HIS A 187 -0.02 -21.59 -0.44
N ASN A 188 -1.10 -22.27 -0.81
CA ASN A 188 -1.13 -23.24 -1.91
C ASN A 188 -2.34 -23.06 -2.86
N MET A 189 -3.00 -21.91 -2.84
CA MET A 189 -4.13 -21.64 -3.74
C MET A 189 -3.70 -21.04 -5.07
N HIS A 190 -2.41 -20.76 -5.30
CA HIS A 190 -1.89 -20.31 -6.58
C HIS A 190 -1.66 -21.50 -7.52
N ARG A 191 -2.73 -22.22 -7.85
CA ARG A 191 -2.75 -23.39 -8.72
C ARG A 191 -4.07 -23.49 -9.51
N PRO A 192 -4.08 -24.16 -10.67
CA PRO A 192 -5.30 -24.36 -11.45
C PRO A 192 -6.30 -25.28 -10.71
N GLY A 193 -7.56 -25.25 -11.11
CA GLY A 193 -8.63 -26.10 -10.57
C GLY A 193 -9.97 -25.40 -10.43
N GLY A 194 -10.04 -24.09 -10.71
CA GLY A 194 -11.28 -23.32 -10.79
C GLY A 194 -11.88 -23.28 -12.20
N ASN A 195 -13.04 -22.64 -12.29
CA ASN A 195 -13.82 -22.55 -13.53
C ASN A 195 -14.23 -21.10 -13.86
N ILE A 196 -13.66 -20.11 -13.17
CA ILE A 196 -13.87 -18.69 -13.45
C ILE A 196 -12.53 -18.01 -13.71
N GLY A 197 -12.55 -16.88 -14.39
CA GLY A 197 -11.36 -16.07 -14.68
C GLY A 197 -10.30 -16.87 -15.43
N HIS A 198 -9.10 -16.96 -14.86
CA HIS A 198 -7.97 -17.72 -15.40
C HIS A 198 -7.92 -19.18 -14.92
N GLY A 199 -8.93 -19.63 -14.18
CA GLY A 199 -9.05 -21.01 -13.72
C GLY A 199 -8.29 -21.32 -12.43
N GLY A 200 -7.99 -20.32 -11.63
CA GLY A 200 -7.39 -20.50 -10.30
C GLY A 200 -8.34 -21.21 -9.33
N ILE A 201 -7.78 -22.01 -8.40
CA ILE A 201 -8.58 -22.85 -7.49
C ILE A 201 -9.34 -22.05 -6.42
N PHE A 202 -8.87 -20.86 -6.03
CA PHE A 202 -9.38 -20.15 -4.87
C PHE A 202 -10.90 -19.92 -4.89
N PRO A 203 -11.53 -19.51 -6.01
CA PRO A 203 -12.99 -19.38 -6.07
C PRO A 203 -13.78 -20.69 -5.98
N ALA A 204 -13.12 -21.85 -6.13
CA ALA A 204 -13.73 -23.17 -6.15
C ALA A 204 -13.44 -24.01 -4.89
N ILE A 205 -12.56 -23.51 -4.00
CA ILE A 205 -12.15 -24.24 -2.79
C ILE A 205 -13.22 -24.11 -1.68
N SER A 206 -13.26 -25.07 -0.77
CA SER A 206 -14.15 -25.00 0.38
C SER A 206 -13.73 -23.88 1.35
N HIS A 207 -14.69 -23.37 2.13
CA HIS A 207 -14.38 -22.33 3.13
C HIS A 207 -13.31 -22.79 4.14
N GLU A 208 -13.40 -24.03 4.63
CA GLU A 208 -12.45 -24.58 5.60
C GLU A 208 -11.03 -24.64 5.04
N GLU A 209 -10.86 -25.16 3.81
CA GLU A 209 -9.56 -25.24 3.14
C GLU A 209 -9.01 -23.84 2.83
N GLY A 210 -9.85 -22.92 2.34
CA GLY A 210 -9.45 -21.54 2.03
C GLY A 210 -8.97 -20.80 3.27
N MET A 211 -9.71 -20.90 4.38
CA MET A 211 -9.32 -20.28 5.66
C MET A 211 -8.05 -20.88 6.25
N ALA A 212 -7.86 -22.21 6.12
CA ALA A 212 -6.62 -22.87 6.56
C ALA A 212 -5.41 -22.39 5.75
N ASP A 213 -5.56 -22.26 4.43
CA ASP A 213 -4.53 -21.76 3.52
C ASP A 213 -4.16 -20.30 3.83
N LEU A 214 -5.15 -19.40 3.96
CA LEU A 214 -4.93 -18.00 4.30
C LEU A 214 -4.22 -17.84 5.64
N LYS A 215 -4.65 -18.54 6.69
CA LYS A 215 -4.01 -18.51 8.00
C LYS A 215 -2.56 -18.98 7.94
N LYS A 216 -2.29 -20.06 7.18
CA LYS A 216 -0.93 -20.57 7.01
C LYS A 216 -0.04 -19.59 6.29
N SER A 217 -0.54 -18.91 5.25
CA SER A 217 0.25 -17.90 4.54
C SER A 217 0.55 -16.67 5.41
N ILE A 218 -0.42 -16.20 6.21
CA ILE A 218 -0.21 -15.11 7.17
C ILE A 218 0.86 -15.49 8.21
N GLU A 219 0.80 -16.71 8.76
CA GLU A 219 1.79 -17.20 9.71
C GLU A 219 3.22 -17.15 9.14
N ILE A 220 3.39 -17.59 7.89
CA ILE A 220 4.71 -17.63 7.23
C ILE A 220 5.19 -16.23 6.84
N CYS A 221 4.32 -15.38 6.30
CA CYS A 221 4.68 -14.00 5.94
C CYS A 221 4.93 -13.11 7.17
N GLY A 222 4.35 -13.47 8.32
CA GLY A 222 4.39 -12.64 9.53
C GLY A 222 3.53 -11.39 9.44
N SER A 223 2.71 -11.25 8.38
CA SER A 223 1.80 -10.15 8.10
C SER A 223 0.52 -10.64 7.43
N GLY A 224 -0.57 -9.93 7.70
CA GLY A 224 -1.87 -10.09 7.06
C GLY A 224 -2.47 -8.73 6.66
N ASP A 225 -1.62 -7.74 6.38
CA ASP A 225 -2.09 -6.41 5.99
C ASP A 225 -2.64 -6.41 4.56
N ALA A 226 -2.02 -7.16 3.66
CA ALA A 226 -2.44 -7.21 2.26
C ALA A 226 -2.48 -8.63 1.68
N PHE A 227 -3.38 -8.83 0.72
CA PHE A 227 -3.54 -10.07 -0.02
C PHE A 227 -3.58 -9.81 -1.53
N ALA A 228 -2.87 -10.61 -2.33
CA ALA A 228 -3.06 -10.64 -3.77
C ALA A 228 -3.83 -11.90 -4.18
N TYR A 229 -4.94 -11.74 -4.91
CA TYR A 229 -5.72 -12.89 -5.39
C TYR A 229 -4.92 -13.72 -6.38
N PRO A 230 -4.71 -15.03 -6.13
CA PRO A 230 -4.08 -15.93 -7.10
C PRO A 230 -4.77 -15.87 -8.46
N TYR A 231 -4.00 -15.69 -9.53
CA TYR A 231 -4.50 -15.49 -10.91
C TYR A 231 -5.34 -14.21 -11.10
N GLY A 232 -5.61 -13.44 -10.04
CA GLY A 232 -6.61 -12.38 -10.01
C GLY A 232 -8.04 -12.90 -9.94
N ASP A 233 -8.24 -14.20 -9.72
CA ASP A 233 -9.55 -14.84 -9.70
C ASP A 233 -10.20 -14.78 -8.31
N TYR A 234 -11.45 -14.33 -8.26
CA TYR A 234 -12.23 -14.22 -7.03
C TYR A 234 -13.74 -14.32 -7.30
N ASN A 235 -14.48 -14.63 -6.26
CA ASN A 235 -15.94 -14.54 -6.18
C ASN A 235 -16.35 -14.07 -4.78
N ASP A 236 -17.64 -13.95 -4.52
CA ASP A 236 -18.15 -13.47 -3.24
C ASP A 236 -17.67 -14.33 -2.06
N SER A 237 -17.56 -15.65 -2.25
CA SER A 237 -17.07 -16.57 -1.21
C SER A 237 -15.60 -16.33 -0.90
N SER A 238 -14.73 -16.19 -1.92
CA SER A 238 -13.31 -15.91 -1.71
C SER A 238 -13.09 -14.53 -1.07
N VAL A 239 -13.84 -13.50 -1.47
CA VAL A 239 -13.80 -12.18 -0.84
C VAL A 239 -14.25 -12.25 0.63
N ALA A 240 -15.27 -13.03 0.94
CA ALA A 240 -15.72 -13.25 2.32
C ALA A 240 -14.64 -13.91 3.19
N MET A 241 -13.91 -14.92 2.66
CA MET A 241 -12.79 -15.57 3.34
C MET A 241 -11.63 -14.60 3.58
N VAL A 242 -11.27 -13.77 2.60
CA VAL A 242 -10.22 -12.73 2.74
C VAL A 242 -10.60 -11.72 3.83
N LYS A 243 -11.88 -11.31 3.88
CA LYS A 243 -12.40 -10.44 4.93
C LYS A 243 -12.35 -11.11 6.32
N GLU A 244 -12.76 -12.37 6.42
CA GLU A 244 -12.77 -13.14 7.67
C GLU A 244 -11.36 -13.40 8.19
N ALA A 245 -10.39 -13.60 7.29
CA ALA A 245 -8.98 -13.76 7.65
C ALA A 245 -8.35 -12.47 8.21
N GLY A 246 -9.02 -11.31 8.04
CA GLY A 246 -8.63 -10.05 8.67
C GLY A 246 -7.74 -9.14 7.83
N PHE A 247 -7.58 -9.41 6.53
CA PHE A 247 -6.79 -8.54 5.65
C PHE A 247 -7.36 -7.12 5.60
N LEU A 248 -6.47 -6.12 5.66
CA LEU A 248 -6.84 -4.71 5.53
C LEU A 248 -7.20 -4.37 4.09
N CYS A 249 -6.38 -4.83 3.15
CA CYS A 249 -6.53 -4.62 1.72
C CYS A 249 -6.34 -5.92 0.93
N ALA A 250 -6.99 -6.02 -0.23
CA ALA A 250 -6.65 -7.04 -1.20
C ALA A 250 -6.64 -6.48 -2.61
N VAL A 251 -5.69 -6.95 -3.43
CA VAL A 251 -5.44 -6.46 -4.77
C VAL A 251 -5.81 -7.50 -5.83
N THR A 252 -6.38 -7.02 -6.92
CA THR A 252 -6.79 -7.82 -8.07
C THR A 252 -5.87 -7.59 -9.28
N THR A 253 -6.20 -8.18 -10.42
CA THR A 253 -5.59 -7.87 -11.72
C THR A 253 -6.43 -6.88 -12.54
N GLN A 254 -7.51 -6.35 -11.98
CA GLN A 254 -8.34 -5.33 -12.64
C GLN A 254 -7.50 -4.06 -12.88
N PRO A 255 -7.49 -3.53 -14.11
CA PRO A 255 -6.71 -2.33 -14.41
C PRO A 255 -7.34 -1.08 -13.79
N GLY A 256 -6.50 -0.24 -13.19
CA GLY A 256 -6.94 1.03 -12.62
C GLY A 256 -6.05 1.55 -11.51
N LYS A 257 -6.45 2.69 -10.94
CA LYS A 257 -5.87 3.29 -9.74
C LYS A 257 -6.91 3.27 -8.63
N ALA A 258 -6.49 2.92 -7.42
CA ALA A 258 -7.35 2.86 -6.25
C ALA A 258 -7.80 4.27 -5.78
N ARG A 259 -9.04 4.41 -5.33
CA ARG A 259 -9.64 5.69 -4.91
C ARG A 259 -10.42 5.55 -3.62
N PRO A 260 -10.61 6.64 -2.87
CA PRO A 260 -11.55 6.65 -1.74
C PRO A 260 -12.94 6.17 -2.17
N GLY A 261 -13.52 5.25 -1.37
CA GLY A 261 -14.83 4.63 -1.65
C GLY A 261 -14.76 3.31 -2.42
N ASP A 262 -13.59 2.91 -2.95
CA ASP A 262 -13.42 1.59 -3.54
C ASP A 262 -13.57 0.48 -2.49
N ASN A 263 -13.86 -0.73 -2.93
CA ASN A 263 -13.83 -1.89 -2.03
C ASN A 263 -12.37 -2.21 -1.66
N PRO A 264 -11.96 -2.08 -0.38
CA PRO A 264 -10.57 -2.30 0.03
C PRO A 264 -10.07 -3.73 -0.22
N LEU A 265 -10.99 -4.69 -0.41
CA LEU A 265 -10.66 -6.08 -0.71
C LEU A 265 -10.71 -6.40 -2.22
N LEU A 266 -10.86 -5.41 -3.10
CA LEU A 266 -10.89 -5.57 -4.55
C LEU A 266 -10.20 -4.41 -5.26
N LEU A 267 -9.03 -3.98 -4.77
CA LEU A 267 -8.32 -2.84 -5.30
C LEU A 267 -7.76 -3.12 -6.70
N PRO A 268 -7.93 -2.20 -7.66
CA PRO A 268 -7.36 -2.31 -8.99
C PRO A 268 -5.85 -2.10 -8.97
N ARG A 269 -5.15 -2.59 -10.00
CA ARG A 269 -3.71 -2.42 -10.15
C ARG A 269 -3.29 -1.89 -11.51
N VAL A 270 -2.12 -1.30 -11.55
CA VAL A 270 -1.44 -0.87 -12.78
C VAL A 270 -0.41 -1.92 -13.16
N ARG A 271 -0.68 -2.66 -14.27
CA ARG A 271 0.23 -3.72 -14.72
C ARG A 271 1.49 -3.14 -15.35
N MET A 272 2.64 -3.65 -14.92
CA MET A 272 3.95 -3.40 -15.50
C MET A 272 4.37 -4.56 -16.39
N SER A 273 5.01 -4.27 -17.52
CA SER A 273 5.25 -5.27 -18.56
C SER A 273 6.63 -5.12 -19.16
N LEU A 274 7.18 -6.22 -19.65
CA LEU A 274 8.44 -6.26 -20.39
C LEU A 274 8.41 -5.30 -21.60
N GLY A 275 9.53 -4.59 -21.83
CA GLY A 275 9.68 -3.66 -22.93
C GLY A 275 8.94 -2.33 -22.74
N GLN A 276 8.36 -2.08 -21.57
CA GLN A 276 7.79 -0.80 -21.22
C GLN A 276 8.92 0.24 -21.10
N SER A 277 8.81 1.35 -21.84
CA SER A 277 9.74 2.47 -21.70
C SER A 277 9.48 3.24 -20.39
N LEU A 278 10.50 3.94 -19.89
CA LEU A 278 10.35 4.82 -18.74
C LEU A 278 9.22 5.85 -18.95
N GLU A 279 9.08 6.43 -20.15
CA GLU A 279 8.00 7.36 -20.46
C GLU A 279 6.61 6.70 -20.36
N ALA A 280 6.48 5.44 -20.79
CA ALA A 280 5.24 4.70 -20.66
C ALA A 280 4.90 4.39 -19.19
N PHE A 281 5.91 4.08 -18.36
CA PHE A 281 5.76 3.94 -16.92
C PHE A 281 5.27 5.25 -16.29
N GLN A 282 5.96 6.36 -16.57
CA GLN A 282 5.60 7.69 -16.08
C GLN A 282 4.13 8.02 -16.36
N LYS A 283 3.68 7.85 -17.60
CA LYS A 283 2.27 8.09 -17.99
C LYS A 283 1.26 7.24 -17.22
N LYS A 284 1.63 6.03 -16.83
CA LYS A 284 0.74 5.13 -16.05
C LYS A 284 0.60 5.57 -14.60
N VAL A 285 1.68 6.10 -14.00
CA VAL A 285 1.72 6.35 -12.55
C VAL A 285 1.57 7.83 -12.16
N GLN A 286 1.81 8.75 -13.10
CA GLN A 286 1.58 10.18 -12.86
C GLN A 286 0.16 10.48 -12.38
N PRO A 287 -0.02 11.51 -11.53
CA PRO A 287 -1.32 12.02 -11.09
C PRO A 287 -2.28 12.38 -12.21
#